data_286a07673aba79512ccc8dc520d7b330
#
_entry.id   286a07673aba79512ccc8dc520d7b330
#
_cell.length_a   1.000
_cell.length_b   1.000
_cell.length_c   1.000
_cell.angle_alpha   90.00
_cell.angle_beta   90.00
_cell.angle_gamma   90.00
#
_symmetry.space_group_name_H-M   'P 1'
#
loop_
_entity.id
_entity.type
_entity.pdbx_description
1 polymer ?
#
loop_
_entity_poly.entity_id
_entity_poly.type
_entity_poly.pdbx_seq_one_letter_code
_entity_poly.pdbx_strand_id
1 'polypeptide(L)'
;MRFIPTLLAAASLLQSVLATPTTTQSDGLWSLYFDHLEGAKYIDLTHTITPYIPVWAGFGNSNFSRAIDPVTGAIYTYATDGFEATAYNFKTDQLGTQLDPPAHWDPYGPSIDELPATVAVRPLVVIDITPEVKKDFGYQMKVSDIHKYESKFGQIPKGSVVFIRSDWSKRWPSLELPLLKKFPGITLEAIKYLHNQRSILFHGHEPLDTDDTPTLVSEDWVLHHGHPQAEGVTNLDQVAQKGCLVNIGYPKLAGGTGGYARYIAICPSDWKHGISPKTFPETPLRKYKYPLLWNDTLSYRIRESEEYA
;
A
#
# COMPACT_ATOMS: atom_id res chain seq x y z
N MET A 1 -72.70 -67.85 -27.85
CA MET A 1 -72.35 -66.96 -26.75
C MET A 1 -70.84 -67.12 -26.45
N ARG A 2 -70.06 -66.21 -26.87
CA ARG A 2 -68.60 -66.17 -26.58
C ARG A 2 -68.29 -64.85 -25.91
N PHE A 3 -67.90 -64.90 -24.70
CA PHE A 3 -67.37 -63.73 -23.95
C PHE A 3 -65.93 -63.45 -24.36
N ILE A 4 -65.65 -62.21 -24.68
CA ILE A 4 -64.27 -61.70 -24.89
C ILE A 4 -63.93 -60.89 -23.65
N PRO A 5 -62.83 -61.17 -22.97
CA PRO A 5 -62.37 -60.27 -21.90
C PRO A 5 -61.54 -59.13 -22.48
N THR A 6 -61.89 -57.93 -22.07
CA THR A 6 -61.15 -56.68 -22.36
C THR A 6 -59.95 -56.57 -21.43
N LEU A 7 -58.75 -56.55 -21.97
CA LEU A 7 -57.53 -56.20 -21.26
C LEU A 7 -57.45 -54.66 -21.12
N LEU A 8 -57.48 -54.20 -19.89
CA LEU A 8 -57.02 -52.85 -19.52
C LEU A 8 -55.49 -52.80 -19.43
N ALA A 9 -54.87 -52.07 -20.33
CA ALA A 9 -53.43 -51.75 -20.22
C ALA A 9 -53.28 -50.50 -19.36
N ALA A 10 -52.66 -50.68 -18.21
CA ALA A 10 -52.23 -49.58 -17.34
C ALA A 10 -50.93 -49.00 -17.90
N ALA A 11 -50.98 -47.79 -18.45
CA ALA A 11 -49.82 -47.00 -18.86
C ALA A 11 -49.29 -46.27 -17.63
N SER A 12 -48.18 -46.77 -17.06
CA SER A 12 -47.43 -46.04 -16.06
C SER A 12 -46.60 -44.92 -16.69
N LEU A 13 -47.05 -43.68 -16.48
CA LEU A 13 -46.28 -42.48 -16.79
C LEU A 13 -45.10 -42.36 -15.79
N LEU A 14 -43.91 -42.74 -16.22
CA LEU A 14 -42.67 -42.33 -15.56
C LEU A 14 -42.48 -40.82 -15.85
N GLN A 15 -42.80 -39.99 -14.86
CA GLN A 15 -42.36 -38.61 -14.87
C GLN A 15 -40.84 -38.60 -14.53
N SER A 16 -40.02 -38.46 -15.57
CA SER A 16 -38.61 -38.09 -15.39
C SER A 16 -38.55 -36.66 -14.85
N VAL A 17 -38.31 -36.55 -13.56
CA VAL A 17 -37.90 -35.26 -12.95
C VAL A 17 -36.55 -34.92 -13.54
N LEU A 18 -36.57 -34.10 -14.58
CA LEU A 18 -35.39 -33.39 -15.04
C LEU A 18 -34.97 -32.45 -13.89
N ALA A 19 -33.99 -32.87 -13.09
CA ALA A 19 -33.30 -31.99 -12.18
C ALA A 19 -32.70 -30.85 -13.04
N THR A 20 -33.28 -29.67 -12.94
CA THR A 20 -32.66 -28.44 -13.44
C THR A 20 -31.29 -28.37 -12.78
N PRO A 21 -30.19 -28.21 -13.54
CA PRO A 21 -28.91 -27.98 -12.94
C PRO A 21 -29.03 -26.67 -12.12
N THR A 22 -28.98 -26.79 -10.81
CA THR A 22 -28.69 -25.64 -9.94
C THR A 22 -27.36 -25.11 -10.41
N THR A 23 -27.36 -24.02 -11.15
CA THR A 23 -26.17 -23.20 -11.35
C THR A 23 -25.75 -22.77 -9.95
N THR A 24 -24.79 -23.49 -9.37
CA THR A 24 -24.08 -22.99 -8.22
C THR A 24 -23.45 -21.68 -8.68
N GLN A 25 -24.06 -20.56 -8.28
CA GLN A 25 -23.48 -19.25 -8.47
C GLN A 25 -22.08 -19.35 -7.85
N SER A 26 -21.04 -19.24 -8.66
CA SER A 26 -19.67 -19.30 -8.15
C SER A 26 -19.53 -18.19 -7.13
N ASP A 27 -18.94 -18.49 -5.95
CA ASP A 27 -18.70 -17.49 -4.89
C ASP A 27 -17.76 -16.35 -5.36
N GLY A 28 -17.36 -16.37 -6.63
CA GLY A 28 -16.54 -15.36 -7.26
C GLY A 28 -15.20 -15.18 -6.54
N LEU A 29 -14.88 -13.95 -6.17
CA LEU A 29 -13.65 -13.64 -5.45
C LEU A 29 -13.71 -13.97 -3.95
N TRP A 30 -14.86 -14.36 -3.41
CA TRP A 30 -14.98 -14.72 -1.99
C TRP A 30 -14.21 -16.00 -1.68
N SER A 31 -14.21 -16.99 -2.58
CA SER A 31 -13.38 -18.18 -2.41
C SER A 31 -11.88 -17.82 -2.32
N LEU A 32 -11.41 -16.90 -3.17
CA LEU A 32 -10.04 -16.40 -3.10
C LEU A 32 -9.73 -15.77 -1.73
N TYR A 33 -10.68 -15.01 -1.18
CA TYR A 33 -10.52 -14.41 0.14
C TYR A 33 -10.42 -15.48 1.23
N PHE A 34 -11.40 -16.37 1.33
CA PHE A 34 -11.45 -17.37 2.40
C PHE A 34 -10.34 -18.42 2.28
N ASP A 35 -9.97 -18.82 1.05
CA ASP A 35 -8.95 -19.84 0.83
C ASP A 35 -7.52 -19.32 1.02
N HIS A 36 -7.29 -18.01 0.72
CA HIS A 36 -5.94 -17.46 0.65
C HIS A 36 -5.73 -16.19 1.47
N LEU A 37 -6.64 -15.21 1.41
CA LEU A 37 -6.39 -13.89 2.01
C LEU A 37 -6.73 -13.82 3.50
N GLU A 38 -7.73 -14.56 3.98
CA GLU A 38 -8.09 -14.62 5.40
C GLU A 38 -6.94 -15.16 6.27
N GLY A 39 -6.19 -16.13 5.76
CA GLY A 39 -5.01 -16.69 6.42
C GLY A 39 -3.71 -15.93 6.17
N ALA A 40 -3.67 -15.04 5.18
CA ALA A 40 -2.48 -14.33 4.77
C ALA A 40 -1.91 -13.41 5.88
N LYS A 41 -0.66 -12.98 5.70
CA LYS A 41 0.05 -12.08 6.62
C LYS A 41 0.05 -10.66 6.04
N TYR A 42 -0.57 -9.75 6.77
CA TYR A 42 -0.68 -8.33 6.40
C TYR A 42 0.40 -7.54 7.12
N ILE A 43 1.18 -6.76 6.36
CA ILE A 43 2.30 -5.95 6.86
C ILE A 43 2.08 -4.52 6.37
N ASP A 44 2.01 -3.58 7.30
CA ASP A 44 1.87 -2.15 6.97
C ASP A 44 3.24 -1.59 6.55
N LEU A 45 3.29 -0.98 5.38
CA LEU A 45 4.51 -0.43 4.77
C LEU A 45 4.52 1.10 4.80
N THR A 46 3.78 1.70 5.73
CA THR A 46 3.49 3.14 5.75
C THR A 46 3.97 3.78 7.05
N HIS A 47 4.68 4.87 6.95
CA HIS A 47 5.03 5.70 8.11
C HIS A 47 3.81 6.45 8.64
N THR A 48 3.68 6.54 9.96
CA THR A 48 2.67 7.39 10.59
C THR A 48 2.97 8.86 10.30
N ILE A 49 1.97 9.58 9.80
CA ILE A 49 2.09 11.02 9.56
C ILE A 49 1.94 11.78 10.87
N THR A 50 2.93 12.58 11.20
CA THR A 50 2.93 13.53 12.32
C THR A 50 3.40 14.91 11.84
N PRO A 51 3.25 16.00 12.61
CA PRO A 51 3.81 17.30 12.24
C PRO A 51 5.33 17.32 12.09
N TYR A 52 6.03 16.31 12.59
CA TYR A 52 7.49 16.26 12.71
C TYR A 52 8.14 15.20 11.84
N ILE A 53 7.44 14.70 10.81
CA ILE A 53 8.06 13.75 9.88
C ILE A 53 8.98 14.47 8.90
N PRO A 54 10.01 13.79 8.37
CA PRO A 54 10.86 14.33 7.31
C PRO A 54 10.03 14.76 6.10
N VAL A 55 10.31 15.96 5.62
CA VAL A 55 9.72 16.55 4.41
C VAL A 55 10.77 17.46 3.78
N TRP A 56 10.75 17.58 2.46
CA TRP A 56 11.63 18.53 1.80
C TRP A 56 11.40 19.97 2.31
N ALA A 57 12.48 20.66 2.64
CA ALA A 57 12.42 21.98 3.29
C ALA A 57 11.64 23.03 2.49
N GLY A 58 11.58 22.88 1.16
CA GLY A 58 10.83 23.75 0.28
C GLY A 58 9.30 23.69 0.48
N PHE A 59 8.76 22.60 1.02
CA PHE A 59 7.32 22.45 1.27
C PHE A 59 6.92 22.91 2.69
N GLY A 60 7.83 22.80 3.66
CA GLY A 60 7.57 23.11 5.07
C GLY A 60 6.75 22.07 5.81
N ASN A 61 6.72 22.20 7.13
CA ASN A 61 6.10 21.23 8.02
C ASN A 61 4.57 21.37 8.07
N SER A 62 3.88 20.25 8.19
CA SER A 62 2.44 20.20 8.45
C SER A 62 2.10 20.70 9.86
N ASN A 63 0.84 21.10 10.06
CA ASN A 63 0.31 21.52 11.37
C ASN A 63 -0.98 20.77 11.67
N PHE A 64 -1.08 20.22 12.88
CA PHE A 64 -2.31 19.59 13.38
C PHE A 64 -2.85 20.40 14.55
N SER A 65 -4.16 20.50 14.65
CA SER A 65 -4.83 21.15 15.75
C SER A 65 -6.12 20.41 16.12
N ARG A 66 -6.68 20.72 17.28
CA ARG A 66 -8.05 20.31 17.56
C ARG A 66 -8.99 21.02 16.60
N ALA A 67 -10.00 20.31 16.09
CA ALA A 67 -11.05 20.93 15.31
C ALA A 67 -11.92 21.82 16.21
N ILE A 68 -12.38 22.92 15.66
CA ILE A 68 -13.23 23.91 16.33
C ILE A 68 -14.56 24.05 15.60
N ASP A 69 -15.59 24.39 16.33
CA ASP A 69 -16.87 24.81 15.78
C ASP A 69 -16.68 26.14 15.03
N PRO A 70 -17.00 26.23 13.74
CA PRO A 70 -16.78 27.42 12.93
C PRO A 70 -17.68 28.60 13.33
N VAL A 71 -18.75 28.36 14.09
CA VAL A 71 -19.69 29.39 14.53
C VAL A 71 -19.32 29.95 15.92
N THR A 72 -19.02 29.07 16.86
CA THR A 72 -18.73 29.44 18.24
C THR A 72 -17.27 29.61 18.58
N GLY A 73 -16.39 29.04 17.78
CA GLY A 73 -14.93 28.95 18.02
C GLY A 73 -14.56 27.94 19.12
N ALA A 74 -15.53 27.20 19.67
CA ALA A 74 -15.27 26.23 20.72
C ALA A 74 -14.59 24.97 20.15
N ILE A 75 -13.69 24.38 20.95
CA ILE A 75 -13.06 23.09 20.63
C ILE A 75 -14.07 21.97 20.90
N TYR A 76 -14.24 21.05 19.95
CA TYR A 76 -15.03 19.84 20.16
C TYR A 76 -14.37 18.91 21.18
N THR A 77 -15.16 18.47 22.17
CA THR A 77 -14.71 17.56 23.22
C THR A 77 -15.67 16.41 23.44
N TYR A 78 -15.18 15.27 23.93
CA TYR A 78 -16.05 14.15 24.29
C TYR A 78 -17.06 14.52 25.39
N ALA A 79 -16.69 15.45 26.29
CA ALA A 79 -17.53 15.81 27.42
C ALA A 79 -18.73 16.69 27.04
N THR A 80 -18.54 17.63 26.09
CA THR A 80 -19.60 18.58 25.69
C THR A 80 -20.32 18.13 24.43
N ASP A 81 -19.62 17.53 23.49
CA ASP A 81 -20.11 17.25 22.13
C ASP A 81 -20.29 15.76 21.86
N GLY A 82 -19.73 14.87 22.71
CA GLY A 82 -19.77 13.43 22.54
C GLY A 82 -18.75 12.90 21.51
N PHE A 83 -17.97 13.76 20.88
CA PHE A 83 -16.92 13.41 19.92
C PHE A 83 -15.76 14.41 19.96
N GLU A 84 -14.64 14.03 19.39
CA GLU A 84 -13.53 14.92 19.09
C GLU A 84 -13.09 14.77 17.63
N ALA A 85 -12.51 15.82 17.06
CA ALA A 85 -11.95 15.80 15.72
C ALA A 85 -10.58 16.49 15.68
N THR A 86 -9.79 16.16 14.67
CA THR A 86 -8.50 16.79 14.38
C THR A 86 -8.59 17.56 13.07
N ALA A 87 -8.13 18.79 13.06
CA ALA A 87 -7.90 19.56 11.85
C ALA A 87 -6.46 19.35 11.39
N TYR A 88 -6.30 18.90 10.14
CA TYR A 88 -5.02 18.67 9.49
C TYR A 88 -4.77 19.79 8.51
N ASN A 89 -3.62 20.46 8.62
CA ASN A 89 -3.14 21.43 7.64
C ASN A 89 -1.83 20.88 7.05
N PHE A 90 -1.97 20.08 6.00
CA PHE A 90 -0.85 19.60 5.20
C PHE A 90 -0.36 20.71 4.27
N LYS A 91 0.96 20.92 4.20
CA LYS A 91 1.56 21.96 3.36
C LYS A 91 1.81 21.48 1.93
N THR A 92 1.78 20.19 1.72
CA THR A 92 2.06 19.55 0.43
C THR A 92 1.34 18.21 0.37
N ASP A 93 1.11 17.68 -0.80
CA ASP A 93 0.69 16.31 -1.09
C ASP A 93 1.88 15.35 -1.20
N GLN A 94 3.11 15.88 -1.07
CA GLN A 94 4.40 15.20 -1.07
C GLN A 94 4.90 15.03 0.37
N LEU A 95 4.40 14.02 1.10
CA LEU A 95 4.63 13.92 2.54
C LEU A 95 4.61 12.48 3.04
N GLY A 96 5.70 12.07 3.67
CA GLY A 96 5.78 10.76 4.31
C GLY A 96 5.81 9.61 3.31
N THR A 97 5.03 8.55 3.57
CA THR A 97 4.82 7.50 2.57
C THR A 97 3.79 7.98 1.56
N GLN A 98 4.18 8.07 0.31
CA GLN A 98 3.38 8.71 -0.75
C GLN A 98 3.41 7.94 -2.06
N LEU A 99 2.51 8.31 -2.98
CA LEU A 99 2.48 7.90 -4.37
C LEU A 99 2.54 9.16 -5.23
N ASP A 100 3.54 9.25 -6.09
CA ASP A 100 3.69 10.32 -7.06
C ASP A 100 3.11 9.88 -8.39
N PRO A 101 2.07 10.56 -8.88
CA PRO A 101 1.62 10.40 -10.24
C PRO A 101 2.57 11.12 -11.21
N PRO A 102 2.54 10.79 -12.51
CA PRO A 102 3.32 11.50 -13.53
C PRO A 102 3.19 13.02 -13.48
N ALA A 103 2.00 13.55 -13.13
CA ALA A 103 1.75 14.99 -13.02
C ALA A 103 2.64 15.72 -12.00
N HIS A 104 3.37 14.97 -11.14
CA HIS A 104 4.35 15.59 -10.24
C HIS A 104 5.45 16.35 -11.00
N TRP A 105 5.91 15.81 -12.12
CA TRP A 105 6.97 16.41 -12.95
C TRP A 105 6.52 16.73 -14.38
N ASP A 106 5.55 15.98 -14.91
CA ASP A 106 5.04 16.17 -16.28
C ASP A 106 3.64 16.81 -16.25
N PRO A 107 3.50 18.07 -16.68
CA PRO A 107 2.20 18.76 -16.72
C PRO A 107 1.20 18.12 -17.69
N TYR A 108 1.63 17.21 -18.55
CA TYR A 108 0.77 16.44 -19.45
C TYR A 108 0.47 15.03 -18.92
N GLY A 109 1.10 14.64 -17.81
CA GLY A 109 0.88 13.35 -17.16
C GLY A 109 -0.41 13.31 -16.34
N PRO A 110 -0.93 12.12 -16.05
CA PRO A 110 -2.11 11.96 -15.18
C PRO A 110 -1.80 12.39 -13.75
N SER A 111 -2.77 13.08 -13.12
CA SER A 111 -2.79 13.41 -11.70
C SER A 111 -3.19 12.21 -10.84
N ILE A 112 -3.10 12.35 -9.50
CA ILE A 112 -3.39 11.25 -8.56
C ILE A 112 -4.84 10.74 -8.67
N ASP A 113 -5.80 11.60 -8.95
CA ASP A 113 -7.21 11.25 -9.09
C ASP A 113 -7.56 10.64 -10.45
N GLU A 114 -6.66 10.75 -11.44
CA GLU A 114 -6.78 10.15 -12.76
C GLU A 114 -6.13 8.76 -12.86
N LEU A 115 -5.36 8.33 -11.84
CA LEU A 115 -4.80 6.98 -11.84
C LEU A 115 -5.92 5.93 -11.83
N PRO A 116 -5.84 4.88 -12.66
CA PRO A 116 -6.91 3.90 -12.79
C PRO A 116 -7.02 3.03 -11.54
N ALA A 117 -8.26 2.67 -11.14
CA ALA A 117 -8.51 1.81 -9.98
C ALA A 117 -7.81 0.44 -10.05
N THR A 118 -7.40 0.02 -11.24
CA THR A 118 -6.64 -1.22 -11.45
C THR A 118 -5.26 -1.24 -10.82
N VAL A 119 -4.73 -0.10 -10.34
CA VAL A 119 -3.45 -0.06 -9.61
C VAL A 119 -3.56 -0.64 -8.20
N ALA A 120 -4.76 -0.74 -7.64
CA ALA A 120 -5.02 -0.98 -6.22
C ALA A 120 -4.42 -2.27 -5.63
N VAL A 121 -4.31 -3.36 -6.41
CA VAL A 121 -3.74 -4.63 -5.94
C VAL A 121 -2.82 -5.21 -7.00
N ARG A 122 -1.56 -5.47 -6.64
CA ARG A 122 -0.52 -5.94 -7.57
C ARG A 122 0.40 -6.99 -6.94
N PRO A 123 1.03 -7.85 -7.75
CA PRO A 123 2.17 -8.64 -7.29
C PRO A 123 3.26 -7.72 -6.75
N LEU A 124 3.81 -8.05 -5.57
CA LEU A 124 4.90 -7.33 -4.93
C LEU A 124 6.22 -8.08 -5.08
N VAL A 125 7.23 -7.35 -5.52
CA VAL A 125 8.64 -7.77 -5.56
C VAL A 125 9.42 -6.86 -4.62
N VAL A 126 10.29 -7.43 -3.78
CA VAL A 126 11.23 -6.65 -2.95
C VAL A 126 12.66 -7.01 -3.33
N ILE A 127 13.40 -6.05 -3.88
CA ILE A 127 14.82 -6.18 -4.17
C ILE A 127 15.62 -5.65 -2.99
N ASP A 128 16.39 -6.49 -2.34
CA ASP A 128 17.20 -6.15 -1.18
C ASP A 128 18.62 -5.74 -1.57
N ILE A 129 18.93 -4.45 -1.43
CA ILE A 129 20.25 -3.86 -1.67
C ILE A 129 21.00 -3.54 -0.37
N THR A 130 20.48 -3.94 0.79
CA THR A 130 21.12 -3.63 2.09
C THR A 130 22.56 -4.13 2.20
N PRO A 131 22.99 -5.26 1.59
CA PRO A 131 24.39 -5.67 1.63
C PRO A 131 25.33 -4.68 0.93
N GLU A 132 24.86 -4.01 -0.12
CA GLU A 132 25.64 -3.03 -0.87
C GLU A 132 25.61 -1.66 -0.16
N VAL A 133 24.46 -1.25 0.37
CA VAL A 133 24.31 -0.03 1.17
C VAL A 133 25.19 -0.03 2.42
N LYS A 134 25.42 -1.20 3.04
CA LYS A 134 26.37 -1.35 4.17
C LYS A 134 27.82 -1.03 3.79
N LYS A 135 28.19 -1.22 2.52
CA LYS A 135 29.55 -0.93 2.02
C LYS A 135 29.64 0.51 1.50
N ASP A 136 28.61 0.98 0.86
CA ASP A 136 28.48 2.34 0.33
C ASP A 136 27.09 2.87 0.62
N PHE A 137 27.03 3.79 1.57
CA PHE A 137 25.77 4.39 2.05
C PHE A 137 24.93 5.03 0.93
N GLY A 138 25.58 5.58 -0.08
CA GLY A 138 24.93 6.18 -1.26
C GLY A 138 24.76 5.21 -2.44
N TYR A 139 24.75 3.91 -2.19
CA TYR A 139 24.66 2.90 -3.23
C TYR A 139 23.39 3.07 -4.07
N GLN A 140 23.58 3.16 -5.39
CA GLN A 140 22.48 3.19 -6.36
C GLN A 140 22.28 1.81 -6.96
N MET A 141 21.08 1.23 -6.86
CA MET A 141 20.74 -0.09 -7.42
C MET A 141 21.02 -0.14 -8.91
N LYS A 142 21.63 -1.23 -9.35
CA LYS A 142 22.05 -1.45 -10.75
C LYS A 142 21.26 -2.59 -11.40
N VAL A 143 21.34 -2.70 -12.72
CA VAL A 143 20.77 -3.84 -13.46
C VAL A 143 21.30 -5.18 -12.97
N SER A 144 22.54 -5.22 -12.51
CA SER A 144 23.15 -6.43 -11.92
C SER A 144 22.42 -6.93 -10.67
N ASP A 145 21.86 -6.03 -9.87
CA ASP A 145 21.08 -6.40 -8.66
C ASP A 145 19.74 -7.01 -9.07
N ILE A 146 19.13 -6.49 -10.14
CA ILE A 146 17.91 -7.07 -10.72
C ILE A 146 18.22 -8.49 -11.23
N HIS A 147 19.30 -8.68 -11.96
CA HIS A 147 19.72 -10.02 -12.42
C HIS A 147 20.02 -10.97 -11.26
N LYS A 148 20.65 -10.48 -10.20
CA LYS A 148 20.90 -11.25 -8.97
C LYS A 148 19.59 -11.68 -8.30
N TYR A 149 18.60 -10.79 -8.21
CA TYR A 149 17.27 -11.12 -7.75
C TYR A 149 16.64 -12.21 -8.64
N GLU A 150 16.62 -12.00 -9.96
CA GLU A 150 16.00 -12.91 -10.92
C GLU A 150 16.64 -14.29 -10.98
N SER A 151 17.96 -14.37 -10.79
CA SER A 151 18.66 -15.65 -10.72
C SER A 151 18.20 -16.52 -9.55
N LYS A 152 17.74 -15.88 -8.47
CA LYS A 152 17.29 -16.56 -7.25
C LYS A 152 15.78 -16.85 -7.26
N PHE A 153 14.99 -15.93 -7.77
CA PHE A 153 13.55 -15.95 -7.61
C PHE A 153 12.77 -16.12 -8.94
N GLY A 154 13.46 -16.08 -10.06
CA GLY A 154 12.85 -16.05 -11.39
C GLY A 154 12.54 -14.63 -11.84
N GLN A 155 12.15 -14.49 -13.10
CA GLN A 155 11.88 -13.21 -13.74
C GLN A 155 10.79 -12.41 -12.99
N ILE A 156 11.00 -11.09 -12.88
CA ILE A 156 10.04 -10.15 -12.32
C ILE A 156 8.75 -10.18 -13.16
N PRO A 157 7.57 -10.42 -12.56
CA PRO A 157 6.31 -10.49 -13.30
C PRO A 157 5.92 -9.14 -13.91
N LYS A 158 5.39 -9.15 -15.12
CA LYS A 158 4.79 -7.97 -15.74
C LYS A 158 3.67 -7.40 -14.86
N GLY A 159 3.61 -6.07 -14.74
CA GLY A 159 2.59 -5.35 -13.97
C GLY A 159 2.74 -5.44 -12.46
N SER A 160 3.88 -5.98 -11.96
CA SER A 160 4.21 -5.96 -10.53
C SER A 160 4.64 -4.58 -10.06
N VAL A 161 4.54 -4.37 -8.75
CA VAL A 161 5.22 -3.28 -8.03
C VAL A 161 6.55 -3.81 -7.52
N VAL A 162 7.62 -3.03 -7.70
CA VAL A 162 8.97 -3.39 -7.27
C VAL A 162 9.44 -2.41 -6.21
N PHE A 163 9.52 -2.86 -4.96
CA PHE A 163 10.05 -2.05 -3.87
C PHE A 163 11.54 -2.38 -3.62
N ILE A 164 12.33 -1.35 -3.39
CA ILE A 164 13.77 -1.44 -3.14
C ILE A 164 14.03 -1.25 -1.66
N ARG A 165 14.50 -2.33 -1.00
CA ARG A 165 14.87 -2.32 0.40
C ARG A 165 16.31 -1.87 0.58
N SER A 166 16.52 -0.78 1.32
CA SER A 166 17.82 -0.21 1.68
C SER A 166 18.07 -0.12 3.18
N ASP A 167 17.04 -0.38 4.00
CA ASP A 167 16.96 -0.10 5.43
C ASP A 167 17.09 1.41 5.77
N TRP A 168 16.84 2.29 4.80
CA TRP A 168 16.79 3.73 5.01
C TRP A 168 15.67 4.13 5.96
N SER A 169 14.52 3.51 5.86
CA SER A 169 13.35 3.74 6.71
C SER A 169 13.63 3.58 8.20
N LYS A 170 14.64 2.83 8.58
CA LYS A 170 15.07 2.67 10.00
C LYS A 170 15.66 3.94 10.61
N ARG A 171 15.95 4.96 9.81
CA ARG A 171 16.39 6.28 10.25
C ARG A 171 15.23 7.24 10.52
N TRP A 172 14.03 6.87 10.10
CA TRP A 172 12.84 7.66 10.33
C TRP A 172 12.50 7.77 11.83
N PRO A 173 12.08 8.92 12.39
CA PRO A 173 11.71 10.17 11.69
C PRO A 173 12.79 11.26 11.74
N SER A 174 14.06 10.96 11.54
CA SER A 174 15.12 11.97 11.60
C SER A 174 14.89 13.10 10.61
N LEU A 175 14.79 14.34 11.09
CA LEU A 175 14.60 15.53 10.29
C LEU A 175 15.83 15.91 9.43
N GLU A 176 16.96 15.20 9.61
CA GLU A 176 18.15 15.37 8.78
C GLU A 176 18.01 14.65 7.42
N LEU A 177 17.10 13.68 7.30
CA LEU A 177 16.97 12.86 6.09
C LEU A 177 16.80 13.67 4.81
N PRO A 178 15.94 14.71 4.74
CA PRO A 178 15.78 15.53 3.54
C PRO A 178 17.00 16.41 3.20
N LEU A 179 17.98 16.52 4.14
CA LEU A 179 19.18 17.33 3.97
C LEU A 179 20.37 16.52 3.44
N LEU A 180 20.25 15.20 3.41
CA LEU A 180 21.33 14.33 2.97
C LEU A 180 21.45 14.34 1.45
N LYS A 181 22.62 14.72 0.95
CA LYS A 181 22.94 14.74 -0.48
C LYS A 181 23.23 13.35 -1.07
N LYS A 182 23.46 12.37 -0.19
CA LYS A 182 23.69 10.98 -0.57
C LYS A 182 22.73 10.08 0.19
N PHE A 183 22.07 9.21 -0.53
CA PHE A 183 21.15 8.21 0.00
C PHE A 183 21.07 7.02 -0.97
N PRO A 184 20.64 5.84 -0.53
CA PRO A 184 20.44 4.71 -1.42
C PRO A 184 19.36 5.02 -2.46
N GLY A 185 19.63 4.73 -3.72
CA GLY A 185 18.69 5.02 -4.81
C GLY A 185 18.75 4.00 -5.92
N ILE A 186 18.35 4.40 -7.11
CA ILE A 186 18.24 3.53 -8.29
C ILE A 186 18.84 4.24 -9.50
N THR A 187 19.76 3.57 -10.21
CA THR A 187 20.33 4.14 -11.44
C THR A 187 19.30 4.23 -12.55
N LEU A 188 19.46 5.20 -13.43
CA LEU A 188 18.62 5.38 -14.62
C LEU A 188 18.54 4.12 -15.50
N GLU A 189 19.64 3.41 -15.65
CA GLU A 189 19.68 2.15 -16.40
C GLU A 189 18.82 1.06 -15.74
N ALA A 190 18.86 0.97 -14.41
CA ALA A 190 18.06 0.00 -13.66
C ALA A 190 16.57 0.31 -13.75
N ILE A 191 16.18 1.58 -13.62
CA ILE A 191 14.80 2.03 -13.82
C ILE A 191 14.31 1.70 -15.23
N LYS A 192 15.07 2.07 -16.25
CA LYS A 192 14.73 1.74 -17.65
C LYS A 192 14.60 0.24 -17.86
N TYR A 193 15.46 -0.55 -17.24
CA TYR A 193 15.38 -2.00 -17.35
C TYR A 193 14.08 -2.54 -16.73
N LEU A 194 13.72 -2.10 -15.53
CA LEU A 194 12.48 -2.52 -14.86
C LEU A 194 11.24 -2.18 -15.69
N HIS A 195 11.15 -0.96 -16.21
CA HIS A 195 9.98 -0.53 -16.98
C HIS A 195 9.97 -1.11 -18.41
N ASN A 196 11.08 -1.01 -19.16
CA ASN A 196 11.11 -1.38 -20.56
C ASN A 196 11.28 -2.89 -20.78
N GLN A 197 12.02 -3.60 -19.91
CA GLN A 197 12.31 -5.03 -20.10
C GLN A 197 11.44 -5.94 -19.20
N ARG A 198 10.87 -5.42 -18.12
CA ARG A 198 10.01 -6.19 -17.21
C ARG A 198 8.58 -5.70 -17.21
N SER A 199 8.31 -4.53 -17.80
CA SER A 199 6.98 -3.92 -17.85
C SER A 199 6.32 -3.88 -16.46
N ILE A 200 7.06 -3.47 -15.43
CA ILE A 200 6.52 -3.29 -14.08
C ILE A 200 5.45 -2.19 -14.10
N LEU A 201 4.57 -2.18 -13.11
CA LEU A 201 3.60 -1.09 -12.96
C LEU A 201 4.33 0.18 -12.50
N PHE A 202 5.00 0.09 -11.37
CA PHE A 202 5.86 1.13 -10.83
C PHE A 202 6.88 0.56 -9.83
N HIS A 203 7.87 1.37 -9.50
CA HIS A 203 8.83 1.08 -8.43
C HIS A 203 8.55 1.93 -7.20
N GLY A 204 9.16 1.57 -6.08
CA GLY A 204 9.16 2.39 -4.87
C GLY A 204 10.39 2.12 -4.02
N HIS A 205 10.67 3.05 -3.12
CA HIS A 205 11.86 3.07 -2.28
C HIS A 205 11.59 3.66 -0.90
N GLU A 206 12.53 3.47 0.01
CA GLU A 206 12.44 3.98 1.38
C GLU A 206 12.85 5.46 1.52
N PRO A 207 13.81 6.00 0.73
CA PRO A 207 14.11 7.44 0.66
C PRO A 207 12.95 8.28 0.13
N LEU A 208 13.14 9.61 0.13
CA LEU A 208 12.18 10.60 -0.34
C LEU A 208 12.35 10.98 -1.82
N ASP A 209 13.42 10.49 -2.47
CA ASP A 209 13.70 10.67 -3.89
C ASP A 209 14.26 9.37 -4.47
N THR A 210 14.13 9.17 -5.78
CA THR A 210 14.52 7.93 -6.49
C THR A 210 16.02 7.77 -6.62
N ASP A 211 16.78 8.85 -6.84
CA ASP A 211 18.23 8.84 -6.99
C ASP A 211 18.89 10.09 -6.39
N ASP A 212 20.19 10.03 -6.11
CA ASP A 212 20.94 11.10 -5.48
C ASP A 212 21.70 12.02 -6.47
N THR A 213 21.32 11.98 -7.75
CA THR A 213 21.92 12.88 -8.74
C THR A 213 21.40 14.32 -8.57
N PRO A 214 22.17 15.35 -8.93
CA PRO A 214 21.74 16.75 -8.74
C PRO A 214 20.44 17.12 -9.46
N THR A 215 20.03 16.37 -10.46
CA THR A 215 18.83 16.62 -11.28
C THR A 215 17.82 15.48 -11.19
N LEU A 216 18.02 14.52 -10.28
CA LEU A 216 17.14 13.36 -10.07
C LEU A 216 16.79 12.66 -11.39
N VAL A 217 17.82 12.26 -12.15
CA VAL A 217 17.66 11.79 -13.54
C VAL A 217 16.79 10.53 -13.66
N SER A 218 16.74 9.68 -12.62
CA SER A 218 15.92 8.48 -12.62
C SER A 218 14.46 8.83 -12.36
N GLU A 219 14.20 9.71 -11.42
CA GLU A 219 12.88 10.24 -11.10
C GLU A 219 12.30 11.05 -12.26
N ASP A 220 13.09 11.99 -12.81
CA ASP A 220 12.73 12.75 -13.99
C ASP A 220 12.28 11.81 -15.14
N TRP A 221 13.07 10.79 -15.41
CA TRP A 221 12.73 9.86 -16.49
C TRP A 221 11.43 9.10 -16.22
N VAL A 222 11.23 8.59 -15.00
CA VAL A 222 10.05 7.79 -14.63
C VAL A 222 8.77 8.60 -14.82
N LEU A 223 8.72 9.78 -14.25
CA LEU A 223 7.50 10.59 -14.23
C LEU A 223 7.18 11.16 -15.62
N HIS A 224 8.20 11.61 -16.39
CA HIS A 224 8.02 12.05 -17.78
C HIS A 224 7.71 10.92 -18.77
N HIS A 225 7.86 9.64 -18.36
CA HIS A 225 7.47 8.50 -19.20
C HIS A 225 6.13 7.86 -18.76
N GLY A 226 5.35 8.58 -17.95
CA GLY A 226 4.01 8.19 -17.57
C GLY A 226 3.94 7.08 -16.51
N HIS A 227 5.01 6.86 -15.74
CA HIS A 227 5.04 5.88 -14.67
C HIS A 227 4.96 6.59 -13.30
N PRO A 228 4.05 6.18 -12.42
CA PRO A 228 4.07 6.65 -11.03
C PRO A 228 5.21 6.00 -10.25
N GLN A 229 5.51 6.55 -9.07
CA GLN A 229 6.47 5.97 -8.13
C GLN A 229 5.96 6.04 -6.69
N ALA A 230 6.51 5.21 -5.80
CA ALA A 230 6.22 5.22 -4.37
C ALA A 230 7.46 5.63 -3.57
N GLU A 231 7.29 6.54 -2.63
CA GLU A 231 8.35 7.07 -1.78
C GLU A 231 8.07 6.86 -0.30
N GLY A 232 9.13 6.90 0.51
CA GLY A 232 9.01 6.79 1.95
C GLY A 232 8.38 5.48 2.43
N VAL A 233 8.59 4.37 1.71
CA VAL A 233 8.07 3.06 2.10
C VAL A 233 8.85 2.52 3.30
N THR A 234 8.20 1.80 4.20
CA THR A 234 8.83 1.24 5.40
C THR A 234 8.59 -0.26 5.56
N ASN A 235 9.21 -0.86 6.59
CA ASN A 235 9.04 -2.28 6.96
C ASN A 235 9.35 -3.30 5.84
N LEU A 236 10.13 -2.92 4.83
CA LEU A 236 10.49 -3.84 3.74
C LEU A 236 11.35 -5.03 4.21
N ASP A 237 11.99 -4.92 5.38
CA ASP A 237 12.70 -6.02 6.04
C ASP A 237 11.76 -7.13 6.56
N GLN A 238 10.48 -6.83 6.70
CA GLN A 238 9.45 -7.78 7.12
C GLN A 238 8.78 -8.49 5.94
N VAL A 239 8.97 -8.02 4.71
CA VAL A 239 8.30 -8.54 3.52
C VAL A 239 9.12 -9.64 2.84
N ALA A 240 8.46 -10.71 2.39
CA ALA A 240 9.11 -11.70 1.54
C ALA A 240 9.50 -11.10 0.19
N GLN A 241 10.70 -11.38 -0.28
CA GLN A 241 11.19 -10.83 -1.55
C GLN A 241 10.33 -11.23 -2.76
N LYS A 242 9.58 -12.36 -2.64
CA LYS A 242 8.70 -12.91 -3.67
C LYS A 242 7.45 -13.51 -3.03
N GLY A 243 6.33 -13.46 -3.75
CA GLY A 243 5.11 -14.20 -3.39
C GLY A 243 4.07 -13.38 -2.62
N CYS A 244 4.36 -12.12 -2.30
CA CYS A 244 3.37 -11.20 -1.71
C CYS A 244 2.60 -10.44 -2.80
N LEU A 245 1.42 -9.95 -2.42
CA LEU A 245 0.73 -8.86 -3.11
C LEU A 245 0.97 -7.55 -2.35
N VAL A 246 0.72 -6.43 -3.00
CA VAL A 246 0.60 -5.14 -2.33
C VAL A 246 -0.78 -4.54 -2.62
N ASN A 247 -1.45 -4.09 -1.57
CA ASN A 247 -2.60 -3.20 -1.66
C ASN A 247 -2.11 -1.76 -1.58
N ILE A 248 -2.65 -0.91 -2.46
CA ILE A 248 -2.23 0.48 -2.65
C ILE A 248 -3.45 1.36 -2.44
N GLY A 249 -3.47 2.09 -1.32
CA GLY A 249 -4.51 3.05 -0.99
C GLY A 249 -3.97 4.47 -0.96
N TYR A 250 -4.67 5.42 -1.57
CA TYR A 250 -4.36 6.85 -1.54
C TYR A 250 -5.64 7.68 -1.67
N PRO A 251 -5.66 8.93 -1.18
CA PRO A 251 -6.81 9.80 -1.36
C PRO A 251 -6.92 10.26 -2.81
N LYS A 252 -8.15 10.39 -3.30
CA LYS A 252 -8.44 10.88 -4.65
C LYS A 252 -8.54 12.41 -4.64
N LEU A 253 -7.41 13.10 -4.53
CA LEU A 253 -7.31 14.56 -4.50
C LEU A 253 -7.42 15.10 -5.92
N ALA A 254 -8.39 15.96 -6.19
CA ALA A 254 -8.62 16.52 -7.52
C ALA A 254 -7.39 17.31 -8.02
N GLY A 255 -6.81 16.88 -9.14
CA GLY A 255 -5.62 17.49 -9.75
C GLY A 255 -4.36 17.41 -8.89
N GLY A 256 -4.31 16.50 -7.91
CA GLY A 256 -3.15 16.36 -7.02
C GLY A 256 -1.93 15.81 -7.75
N THR A 257 -0.77 16.38 -7.42
CA THR A 257 0.54 15.97 -7.95
C THR A 257 1.24 14.95 -7.08
N GLY A 258 0.61 14.55 -5.98
CA GLY A 258 1.02 13.50 -5.06
C GLY A 258 -0.15 13.02 -4.23
N GLY A 259 0.07 12.02 -3.41
CA GLY A 259 -0.93 11.55 -2.46
C GLY A 259 -0.33 10.71 -1.35
N TYR A 260 -0.72 11.01 -0.11
CA TYR A 260 -0.37 10.18 1.05
C TYR A 260 -0.85 8.76 0.81
N ALA A 261 0.05 7.81 0.76
CA ALA A 261 -0.32 6.45 0.42
C ALA A 261 -0.26 5.53 1.63
N ARG A 262 -1.13 4.53 1.63
CA ARG A 262 -1.02 3.39 2.53
C ARG A 262 -0.78 2.13 1.74
N TYR A 263 0.43 1.62 1.83
CA TYR A 263 0.82 0.36 1.23
C TYR A 263 0.71 -0.75 2.26
N ILE A 264 0.05 -1.84 1.91
CA ILE A 264 -0.08 -3.03 2.76
C ILE A 264 0.40 -4.24 1.96
N ALA A 265 1.49 -4.85 2.39
CA ALA A 265 1.91 -6.13 1.83
C ALA A 265 1.02 -7.25 2.37
N ILE A 266 0.59 -8.14 1.48
CA ILE A 266 -0.19 -9.33 1.79
C ILE A 266 0.66 -10.53 1.38
N CYS A 267 1.25 -11.20 2.35
CA CYS A 267 2.21 -12.28 2.17
C CYS A 267 1.58 -13.65 2.48
N PRO A 268 2.18 -14.76 2.02
CA PRO A 268 1.68 -16.11 2.29
C PRO A 268 1.42 -16.37 3.77
N SER A 269 0.47 -17.25 4.08
CA SER A 269 0.03 -17.55 5.45
C SER A 269 1.13 -18.13 6.36
N ASP A 270 2.11 -18.80 5.78
CA ASP A 270 3.29 -19.36 6.47
C ASP A 270 4.43 -18.35 6.65
N TRP A 271 4.28 -17.11 6.18
CA TRP A 271 5.28 -16.06 6.36
C TRP A 271 5.39 -15.67 7.84
N LYS A 272 6.62 -15.45 8.31
CA LYS A 272 6.92 -15.26 9.74
C LYS A 272 6.53 -13.88 10.31
N HIS A 273 6.36 -12.88 9.46
CA HIS A 273 6.01 -11.52 9.86
C HIS A 273 4.57 -11.16 9.48
N GLY A 274 4.03 -10.12 10.12
CA GLY A 274 2.70 -9.61 9.86
C GLY A 274 1.61 -10.22 10.75
N ILE A 275 0.43 -9.65 10.64
CA ILE A 275 -0.79 -10.10 11.34
C ILE A 275 -1.73 -10.79 10.34
N SER A 276 -2.61 -11.64 10.83
CA SER A 276 -3.60 -12.34 9.99
C SER A 276 -5.00 -12.10 10.52
N PRO A 277 -5.99 -11.82 9.65
CA PRO A 277 -7.40 -11.75 10.04
C PRO A 277 -7.87 -12.96 10.86
N LYS A 278 -7.37 -14.13 10.52
CA LYS A 278 -7.70 -15.39 11.21
C LYS A 278 -7.26 -15.45 12.68
N THR A 279 -6.16 -14.76 13.01
CA THR A 279 -5.54 -14.79 14.35
C THR A 279 -5.69 -13.49 15.13
N PHE A 280 -6.06 -12.41 14.44
CA PHE A 280 -6.28 -11.12 15.04
C PHE A 280 -7.73 -10.69 14.80
N PRO A 281 -8.61 -10.78 15.81
CA PRO A 281 -10.03 -10.44 15.64
C PRO A 281 -10.17 -8.98 15.21
N GLU A 282 -10.84 -8.77 14.09
CA GLU A 282 -11.01 -7.45 13.50
C GLU A 282 -12.13 -6.65 14.14
N THR A 283 -13.16 -7.32 14.66
CA THR A 283 -14.34 -6.67 15.26
C THR A 283 -14.97 -7.49 16.38
N PRO A 284 -15.47 -6.85 17.44
CA PRO A 284 -15.25 -5.43 17.75
C PRO A 284 -13.77 -5.18 18.05
N LEU A 285 -13.27 -4.02 17.63
CA LEU A 285 -11.89 -3.63 17.96
C LEU A 285 -11.72 -3.56 19.48
N ARG A 286 -10.56 -3.98 19.98
CA ARG A 286 -10.23 -3.94 21.40
C ARG A 286 -10.21 -2.51 21.90
N LYS A 287 -10.73 -2.28 23.10
CA LYS A 287 -10.63 -0.99 23.78
C LYS A 287 -9.26 -0.89 24.45
N TYR A 288 -8.70 0.28 24.42
CA TYR A 288 -7.47 0.58 25.15
C TYR A 288 -7.81 0.93 26.61
N LYS A 289 -6.88 0.61 27.50
CA LYS A 289 -6.98 0.93 28.93
C LYS A 289 -6.94 2.44 29.19
N TYR A 290 -6.16 3.18 28.42
CA TYR A 290 -5.99 4.62 28.56
C TYR A 290 -6.71 5.38 27.43
N PRO A 291 -7.29 6.56 27.73
CA PRO A 291 -7.98 7.37 26.74
C PRO A 291 -6.98 7.97 25.74
N LEU A 292 -7.48 8.26 24.55
CA LEU A 292 -6.75 9.03 23.53
C LEU A 292 -6.90 10.52 23.86
N LEU A 293 -5.79 11.19 24.25
CA LEU A 293 -5.80 12.58 24.70
C LEU A 293 -4.93 13.46 23.81
N TRP A 294 -5.34 14.70 23.62
CA TRP A 294 -4.54 15.69 22.92
C TRP A 294 -3.28 16.04 23.71
N ASN A 295 -2.14 16.03 23.03
CA ASN A 295 -0.86 16.46 23.56
C ASN A 295 -0.47 17.79 22.90
N ASP A 296 -0.44 18.89 23.67
CA ASP A 296 -0.16 20.23 23.14
C ASP A 296 1.29 20.38 22.65
N THR A 297 2.23 19.64 23.22
CA THR A 297 3.64 19.66 22.80
C THR A 297 3.83 18.97 21.45
N LEU A 298 3.18 17.84 21.25
CA LEU A 298 3.29 17.05 20.03
C LEU A 298 2.29 17.48 18.94
N SER A 299 1.27 18.27 19.29
CA SER A 299 0.21 18.70 18.38
C SER A 299 -0.57 17.55 17.73
N TYR A 300 -0.71 16.44 18.44
CA TYR A 300 -1.60 15.34 18.06
C TYR A 300 -2.01 14.52 19.29
N ARG A 301 -2.98 13.62 19.12
CA ARG A 301 -3.45 12.79 20.24
C ARG A 301 -2.55 11.59 20.46
N ILE A 302 -2.27 11.32 21.73
CA ILE A 302 -1.51 10.14 22.18
C ILE A 302 -2.27 9.41 23.28
N ARG A 303 -1.86 8.19 23.57
CA ARG A 303 -2.23 7.42 24.75
C ARG A 303 -1.03 7.33 25.68
N GLU A 304 -1.29 7.27 26.96
CA GLU A 304 -0.24 7.04 27.97
C GLU A 304 0.39 5.67 27.79
N SER A 305 -0.37 4.68 27.38
CA SER A 305 0.09 3.35 27.04
C SER A 305 -0.81 2.72 25.97
N GLU A 306 -0.26 1.81 25.16
CA GLU A 306 -1.01 1.02 24.18
C GLU A 306 -1.60 -0.28 24.78
N GLU A 307 -1.65 -0.40 26.11
CA GLU A 307 -2.29 -1.54 26.76
C GLU A 307 -3.79 -1.58 26.44
N TYR A 308 -4.25 -2.77 26.11
CA TYR A 308 -5.69 -3.03 25.94
C TYR A 308 -6.37 -3.27 27.29
N ALA A 309 -7.65 -2.89 27.34
CA ALA A 309 -8.50 -3.09 28.51
C ALA A 309 -8.93 -4.56 28.67
#